data_3346a652a2e5f941ef5f591e3874829e
#
_entry.id   3346a652a2e5f941ef5f591e3874829e
#
_cell.length_a   1.000
_cell.length_b   1.000
_cell.length_c   1.000
_cell.angle_alpha   90.00
_cell.angle_beta   90.00
_cell.angle_gamma   90.00
#
_symmetry.space_group_name_H-M   'P 1'
#
loop_
_entity.id
_entity.type
_entity.pdbx_description
1 polymer ?
#
loop_
_entity_poly.entity_id
_entity_poly.type
_entity_poly.pdbx_seq_one_letter_code
_entity_poly.pdbx_strand_id
1 'polypeptide(L)'
;ARWHQLSVFYPFARNSHIPSFSENSQEPYTYHGEFFDSILASIRLRYSLLKYFYTLFFLLREGEYGYGTILRPLFFDYHNQTDFP
;
A
#
# COMPACT_ATOMS: atom_id res chain seq x y z
N ALA A 1 2.29 -11.77 6.23
CA ALA A 1 3.16 -10.63 6.62
C ALA A 1 3.66 -9.86 5.39
N ARG A 2 4.35 -10.49 4.43
CA ARG A 2 4.95 -9.79 3.26
C ARG A 2 3.94 -8.99 2.43
N TRP A 3 2.73 -9.49 2.23
CA TRP A 3 1.66 -8.74 1.55
C TRP A 3 1.26 -7.48 2.32
N HIS A 4 1.26 -7.51 3.64
CA HIS A 4 1.01 -6.31 4.45
C HIS A 4 2.14 -5.30 4.31
N GLN A 5 3.40 -5.75 4.28
CA GLN A 5 4.56 -4.87 4.05
C GLN A 5 4.47 -4.16 2.69
N LEU A 6 4.13 -4.90 1.63
CA LEU A 6 3.94 -4.32 0.30
C LEU A 6 2.75 -3.35 0.26
N SER A 7 1.64 -3.71 0.90
CA SER A 7 0.40 -2.93 0.90
C SER A 7 0.52 -1.58 1.62
N VAL A 8 1.59 -1.35 2.39
CA VAL A 8 1.86 -0.04 3.03
C VAL A 8 1.81 1.10 2.02
N PHE A 9 2.34 0.86 0.83
CA PHE A 9 2.51 1.87 -0.22
C PHE A 9 1.36 1.90 -1.23
N TYR A 10 0.42 0.98 -1.15
CA TYR A 10 -0.72 0.95 -2.07
C TYR A 10 -1.80 1.94 -1.62
N PRO A 11 -2.42 2.67 -2.56
CA PRO A 11 -3.54 3.57 -2.27
C PRO A 11 -4.69 2.86 -1.58
N PHE A 12 -4.99 1.65 -2.03
CA PHE A 12 -6.04 0.80 -1.49
C PHE A 12 -5.44 -0.52 -0.98
N ALA A 13 -5.79 -0.89 0.24
CA ALA A 13 -5.41 -2.17 0.83
C ALA A 13 -6.57 -2.74 1.65
N ARG A 14 -6.86 -4.02 1.44
CA ARG A 14 -7.96 -4.71 2.12
C ARG A 14 -7.65 -6.19 2.30
N ASN A 15 -7.97 -6.72 3.48
CA ASN A 15 -8.11 -8.16 3.68
C ASN A 15 -9.57 -8.55 3.42
N SER A 16 -9.78 -9.62 2.68
CA SER A 16 -11.11 -10.15 2.40
C SER A 16 -11.22 -11.57 2.89
N HIS A 17 -12.30 -11.87 3.59
CA HIS A 17 -12.62 -13.21 4.06
C HIS A 17 -14.09 -13.51 3.75
N ILE A 18 -14.32 -14.66 3.16
CA ILE A 18 -15.67 -15.20 2.92
C ILE A 18 -15.77 -16.52 3.70
N PRO A 19 -16.55 -16.58 4.78
CA PRO A 19 -16.60 -17.75 5.67
C PRO A 19 -16.94 -19.06 4.96
N SER A 20 -17.71 -18.99 3.86
CA SER A 20 -18.10 -20.16 3.07
C SER A 20 -16.96 -20.78 2.24
N PHE A 21 -15.86 -20.08 2.05
CA PHE A 21 -14.72 -20.53 1.24
C PHE A 21 -13.46 -20.82 2.07
N SER A 22 -13.38 -20.33 3.28
CA SER A 22 -12.20 -20.53 4.13
C SER A 22 -12.62 -20.52 5.60
N GLU A 23 -12.14 -21.49 6.35
CA GLU A 23 -12.29 -21.54 7.81
C GLU A 23 -11.33 -20.58 8.52
N ASN A 24 -10.31 -20.07 7.81
CA ASN A 24 -9.29 -19.22 8.38
C ASN A 24 -9.62 -17.75 8.17
N SER A 25 -9.84 -17.06 9.25
CA SER A 25 -9.95 -15.62 9.33
C SER A 25 -8.65 -14.95 8.84
N GLN A 26 -8.78 -13.82 8.13
CA GLN A 26 -7.63 -13.07 7.59
C GLN A 26 -7.38 -11.76 8.30
N GLU A 27 -8.10 -11.48 9.37
CA GLU A 27 -7.88 -10.28 10.16
C GLU A 27 -6.50 -10.31 10.85
N PRO A 28 -5.80 -9.18 10.95
CA PRO A 28 -4.46 -9.11 11.52
C PRO A 28 -4.33 -9.71 12.92
N TYR A 29 -5.36 -9.57 13.74
CA TYR A 29 -5.35 -10.05 15.13
C TYR A 29 -5.40 -11.59 15.26
N THR A 30 -5.70 -12.30 14.18
CA THR A 30 -5.74 -13.78 14.20
C THR A 30 -4.35 -14.40 14.06
N TYR A 31 -3.36 -13.61 13.68
CA TYR A 31 -1.97 -14.04 13.60
C TYR A 31 -1.26 -13.86 14.94
N HIS A 32 -0.19 -14.61 15.16
CA HIS A 32 0.58 -14.60 16.40
C HIS A 32 2.09 -14.51 16.14
N GLY A 33 2.83 -14.13 17.19
CA GLY A 33 4.29 -14.05 17.17
C GLY A 33 4.81 -13.08 16.12
N GLU A 34 5.90 -13.41 15.48
CA GLU A 34 6.61 -12.56 14.52
C GLU A 34 5.74 -12.13 13.34
N PHE A 35 4.78 -12.96 12.93
CA PHE A 35 3.84 -12.59 11.86
C PHE A 35 2.93 -11.46 12.28
N PHE A 36 2.38 -11.52 13.49
CA PHE A 36 1.56 -10.45 14.05
C PHE A 36 2.36 -9.15 14.17
N ASP A 37 3.56 -9.23 14.74
CA ASP A 37 4.42 -8.05 14.93
C ASP A 37 4.77 -7.39 13.60
N SER A 38 5.09 -8.17 12.58
CA SER A 38 5.37 -7.67 11.23
C SER A 38 4.15 -7.01 10.58
N ILE A 39 2.95 -7.59 10.74
CA ILE A 39 1.72 -7.01 10.24
C ILE A 39 1.40 -5.71 10.96
N LEU A 40 1.51 -5.70 12.29
CA LEU A 40 1.26 -4.52 13.11
C LEU A 40 2.22 -3.37 12.76
N ALA A 41 3.51 -3.66 12.60
CA ALA A 41 4.49 -2.67 12.16
C ALA A 41 4.15 -2.09 10.79
N SER A 42 3.73 -2.92 9.85
CA SER A 42 3.29 -2.49 8.51
C SER A 42 2.08 -1.57 8.57
N ILE A 43 1.07 -1.92 9.36
CA ILE A 43 -0.12 -1.10 9.54
C ILE A 43 0.24 0.25 10.16
N ARG A 44 1.08 0.27 11.20
CA ARG A 44 1.55 1.51 11.85
C ARG A 44 2.31 2.41 10.86
N LEU A 45 3.19 1.83 10.06
CA LEU A 45 3.89 2.57 9.02
C LEU A 45 2.91 3.18 8.02
N ARG A 46 1.92 2.40 7.56
CA ARG A 46 0.87 2.91 6.66
C ARG A 46 0.13 4.11 7.26
N TYR A 47 -0.25 4.02 8.53
CA TYR A 47 -0.91 5.14 9.21
C TYR A 47 -0.03 6.39 9.30
N SER A 48 1.27 6.23 9.50
CA SER A 48 2.20 7.36 9.49
C SER A 48 2.31 8.04 8.13
N LEU A 49 2.05 7.32 7.03
CA LEU A 49 2.10 7.82 5.66
C LEU A 49 0.76 8.42 5.17
N LEU A 50 -0.33 8.35 5.95
CA LEU A 50 -1.64 8.83 5.50
C LEU A 50 -1.63 10.31 5.12
N LYS A 51 -0.93 11.17 5.85
CA LYS A 51 -0.81 12.59 5.53
C LYS A 51 -0.12 12.80 4.17
N TYR A 52 0.92 12.02 3.91
CA TYR A 52 1.64 12.04 2.64
C TYR A 52 0.72 11.61 1.49
N PHE A 53 0.00 10.51 1.63
CA PHE A 53 -0.97 10.08 0.62
C PHE A 53 -2.06 11.12 0.39
N TYR A 54 -2.59 11.71 1.44
CA TYR A 54 -3.59 12.78 1.32
C TYR A 54 -3.06 13.96 0.51
N THR A 55 -1.83 14.39 0.78
CA THR A 55 -1.17 15.46 0.04
C THR A 55 -1.00 15.10 -1.43
N LEU A 56 -0.55 13.86 -1.73
CA LEU A 56 -0.42 13.42 -3.13
C LEU A 56 -1.76 13.42 -3.87
N PHE A 57 -2.83 12.94 -3.24
CA PHE A 57 -4.18 12.98 -3.85
C PHE A 57 -4.65 14.43 -4.10
N PHE A 58 -4.37 15.33 -3.17
CA PHE A 58 -4.69 16.75 -3.33
C PHE A 58 -3.93 17.36 -4.52
N LEU A 59 -2.63 17.16 -4.59
CA LEU A 59 -1.79 17.70 -5.66
C LEU A 59 -2.18 17.16 -7.04
N LEU A 60 -2.56 15.89 -7.12
CA LEU A 60 -3.08 15.31 -8.36
C LEU A 60 -4.40 15.92 -8.78
N ARG A 61 -5.30 16.19 -7.82
CA ARG A 61 -6.59 16.81 -8.09
C ARG A 61 -6.45 18.24 -8.59
N GLU A 62 -5.58 19.03 -7.99
CA GLU A 62 -5.35 20.43 -8.37
C GLU A 62 -4.51 20.57 -9.65
N GLY A 63 -4.07 19.45 -10.24
CA GLY A 63 -3.35 19.45 -11.50
C GLY A 63 -1.88 19.87 -11.42
N GLU A 64 -1.33 20.05 -10.23
CA GLU A 64 0.08 20.45 -10.05
C GLU A 64 1.06 19.42 -10.60
N TYR A 65 0.73 18.12 -10.46
CA TYR A 65 1.48 17.02 -11.06
C TYR A 65 0.86 16.49 -12.36
N GLY A 66 -0.09 17.20 -12.91
CA GLY A 66 -0.80 16.77 -14.11
C GLY A 66 -1.76 15.60 -13.84
N TYR A 67 -1.95 14.77 -14.84
CA TYR A 67 -2.79 13.59 -14.77
C TYR A 67 -1.97 12.40 -14.30
N GLY A 68 -2.53 11.53 -13.45
CA GLY A 68 -1.84 10.33 -13.03
C GLY A 68 -2.40 9.72 -11.76
N THR A 69 -1.59 8.83 -11.19
CA THR A 69 -1.88 8.12 -9.95
C THR A 69 -0.76 8.34 -8.96
N ILE A 70 -1.06 8.22 -7.66
CA ILE A 70 -0.04 8.34 -6.61
C ILE A 70 0.94 7.16 -6.57
N LEU A 71 0.53 6.02 -7.09
CA LEU A 71 1.38 4.85 -7.30
C LEU A 71 1.51 4.62 -8.79
N ARG A 72 2.75 4.70 -9.30
CA ARG A 72 3.04 4.56 -10.72
C ARG A 72 4.40 3.92 -10.94
N PRO A 73 4.57 3.18 -12.03
CA PRO A 73 5.85 2.60 -12.39
C PRO A 73 6.91 3.67 -12.68
N LEU A 74 8.18 3.34 -12.46
CA LEU A 74 9.30 4.25 -12.69
C LEU A 74 9.34 4.79 -14.12
N PHE A 75 8.94 4.01 -15.11
CA PHE A 75 8.96 4.45 -16.52
C PHE A 75 7.99 5.60 -16.83
N PHE A 76 7.03 5.89 -15.95
CA PHE A 76 6.19 7.09 -16.10
C PHE A 76 6.99 8.38 -15.95
N ASP A 77 7.93 8.40 -15.01
CA ASP A 77 8.76 9.56 -14.73
C ASP A 77 10.07 9.56 -15.53
N TYR A 78 10.54 8.37 -15.92
CA TYR A 78 11.84 8.13 -16.53
C TYR A 78 11.75 7.40 -17.88
N HIS A 79 10.74 7.71 -18.68
CA HIS A 79 10.44 7.03 -19.95
C HIS A 79 11.59 7.09 -21.00
N ASN A 80 12.49 8.07 -20.89
CA ASN A 80 13.63 8.22 -21.77
C ASN A 80 14.92 7.56 -21.25
N GLN A 81 14.89 6.94 -20.08
CA GLN A 81 16.06 6.25 -19.52
C GLN A 81 16.00 4.77 -19.87
N THR A 82 17.02 4.29 -20.57
CA THR A 82 17.16 2.88 -20.98
C THR A 82 17.89 2.03 -19.95
N ASP A 83 18.53 2.67 -18.97
CA ASP A 83 19.38 2.01 -17.98
C ASP A 83 18.65 1.92 -16.62
N PHE A 84 17.60 1.12 -16.56
CA PHE A 84 17.08 0.68 -15.28
C PHE A 84 17.92 -0.51 -14.77
N PRO A 85 18.33 -0.51 -13.48
CA PRO A 85 19.03 -1.64 -12.90
C PRO A 85 18.20 -2.92 -12.88
#